data_1bbd2a52270a4a83ddc214e3e7602146
#
_entry.id   1bbd2a52270a4a83ddc214e3e7602146
#
_cell.length_a   1.000
_cell.length_b   1.000
_cell.length_c   1.000
_cell.angle_alpha   90.00
_cell.angle_beta   90.00
_cell.angle_gamma   90.00
#
_symmetry.space_group_name_H-M   'P 1'
#
loop_
_entity.id
_entity.type
_entity.pdbx_description
1 polymer ?
#
loop_
_entity_poly.entity_id
_entity_poly.type
_entity_poly.pdbx_seq_one_letter_code
_entity_poly.pdbx_strand_id
1 'polypeptide(L)'
;MSTLNQEIEKHIKKLVNPLKDPEELLAVLKVKLTKKELKLLKSWADEISAEEIQKALNLDEEHYGGLSTKLIKKLNQEKIKQAMCL
;
A
#
# COMPACT_ATOMS: atom_id res chain seq x y z
N MET A 1 -15.78 -2.61 3.91
CA MET A 1 -14.48 -2.03 3.48
C MET A 1 -13.34 -2.59 4.32
N SER A 2 -12.21 -2.88 3.68
CA SER A 2 -11.02 -3.31 4.40
C SER A 2 -10.36 -2.12 5.09
N THR A 3 -9.73 -2.36 6.23
CA THR A 3 -8.88 -1.34 6.83
C THR A 3 -7.55 -1.29 6.08
N LEU A 4 -6.80 -0.20 6.26
CA LEU A 4 -5.47 -0.07 5.66
C LEU A 4 -4.57 -1.24 6.12
N ASN A 5 -4.65 -1.60 7.39
CA ASN A 5 -3.87 -2.71 7.94
C ASN A 5 -4.23 -4.04 7.27
N GLN A 6 -5.51 -4.30 7.09
CA GLN A 6 -5.97 -5.52 6.41
C GLN A 6 -5.47 -5.58 4.97
N GLU A 7 -5.51 -4.45 4.26
CA GLU A 7 -5.03 -4.41 2.87
C GLU A 7 -3.53 -4.68 2.80
N ILE A 8 -2.75 -4.10 3.69
CA ILE A 8 -1.31 -4.34 3.74
C ILE A 8 -1.02 -5.80 4.03
N GLU A 9 -1.74 -6.41 4.97
CA GLU A 9 -1.55 -7.82 5.31
C GLU A 9 -1.77 -8.76 4.13
N LYS A 10 -2.67 -8.43 3.23
CA LYS A 10 -2.93 -9.23 2.02
C LYS A 10 -1.70 -9.30 1.11
N HIS A 11 -0.88 -8.26 1.10
CA HIS A 11 0.25 -8.14 0.17
C HIS A 11 1.58 -8.54 0.77
N ILE A 12 1.67 -8.70 2.09
CA ILE A 12 2.89 -9.11 2.77
C ILE A 12 2.90 -10.63 2.95
N LYS A 13 3.94 -11.27 2.46
CA LYS A 13 4.04 -12.74 2.48
C LYS A 13 4.31 -13.32 3.86
N LYS A 14 5.07 -12.60 4.68
CA LYS A 14 5.39 -13.03 6.04
C LYS A 14 5.30 -11.85 6.98
N LEU A 15 4.40 -11.92 7.95
CA LEU A 15 4.25 -10.90 8.97
C LEU A 15 4.55 -11.55 10.32
N VAL A 16 5.74 -11.23 10.85
CA VAL A 16 6.21 -11.82 12.13
C VAL A 16 5.62 -11.07 13.32
N ASN A 17 5.52 -9.76 13.21
CA ASN A 17 5.00 -8.90 14.27
C ASN A 17 3.74 -8.18 13.81
N PRO A 18 2.83 -7.80 14.74
CA PRO A 18 1.63 -7.04 14.35
C PRO A 18 2.00 -5.69 13.76
N LEU A 19 1.15 -5.20 12.87
CA LEU A 19 1.32 -3.87 12.30
C LEU A 19 1.00 -2.79 13.34
N LYS A 20 1.60 -1.63 13.15
CA LYS A 20 1.30 -0.45 13.97
C LYS A 20 -0.15 -0.01 13.79
N ASP A 21 -0.62 0.84 14.70
CA ASP A 21 -1.94 1.46 14.57
C ASP A 21 -2.06 2.20 13.23
N PRO A 22 -3.28 2.33 12.67
CA PRO A 22 -3.45 2.97 11.36
C PRO A 22 -2.83 4.36 11.25
N GLU A 23 -2.90 5.17 12.29
CA GLU A 23 -2.32 6.52 12.27
C GLU A 23 -0.80 6.49 12.19
N GLU A 24 -0.17 5.66 13.00
CA GLU A 24 1.29 5.49 12.99
C GLU A 24 1.75 4.84 11.69
N LEU A 25 1.02 3.84 11.24
CA LEU A 25 1.30 3.16 9.99
C LEU A 25 1.25 4.13 8.81
N LEU A 26 0.23 4.98 8.76
CA LEU A 26 0.10 5.98 7.71
C LEU A 26 1.26 6.97 7.73
N ALA A 27 1.69 7.39 8.91
CA ALA A 27 2.84 8.29 9.04
C ALA A 27 4.12 7.67 8.48
N VAL A 28 4.35 6.39 8.77
CA VAL A 28 5.49 5.64 8.22
C VAL A 28 5.40 5.56 6.70
N LEU A 29 4.22 5.21 6.18
CA LEU A 29 4.03 5.06 4.74
C LEU A 29 4.21 6.37 3.99
N LYS A 30 3.82 7.50 4.57
CA LYS A 30 4.03 8.81 3.96
C LYS A 30 5.52 9.10 3.73
N VAL A 31 6.38 8.58 4.58
CA VAL A 31 7.83 8.75 4.46
C VAL A 31 8.42 7.76 3.47
N LYS A 32 7.92 6.52 3.46
CA LYS A 32 8.50 5.41 2.67
C LYS A 32 7.94 5.28 1.27
N LEU A 33 6.72 5.73 1.03
CA LEU A 33 6.05 5.61 -0.27
C LEU A 33 5.90 6.97 -0.93
N THR A 34 5.82 6.96 -2.27
CA THR A 34 5.48 8.17 -3.02
C THR A 34 4.00 8.47 -2.83
N LYS A 35 3.60 9.69 -3.20
CA LYS A 35 2.19 10.10 -3.10
C LYS A 35 1.28 9.18 -3.92
N LYS A 36 1.70 8.81 -5.12
CA LYS A 36 0.91 7.92 -5.98
C LYS A 36 0.78 6.52 -5.38
N GLU A 37 1.88 5.99 -4.85
CA GLU A 37 1.86 4.68 -4.21
C GLU A 37 0.95 4.67 -2.99
N LEU A 38 1.00 5.71 -2.18
CA LEU A 38 0.14 5.82 -1.01
C LEU A 38 -1.33 5.93 -1.41
N LYS A 39 -1.64 6.73 -2.42
CA LYS A 39 -3.01 6.84 -2.93
C LYS A 39 -3.52 5.52 -3.47
N LEU A 40 -2.68 4.79 -4.18
CA LEU A 40 -3.02 3.45 -4.68
C LEU A 40 -3.36 2.51 -3.54
N LEU A 41 -2.52 2.46 -2.51
CA LEU A 41 -2.74 1.59 -1.35
C LEU A 41 -4.04 1.94 -0.62
N LYS A 42 -4.30 3.22 -0.40
CA LYS A 42 -5.55 3.67 0.22
C LYS A 42 -6.76 3.29 -0.62
N SER A 43 -6.65 3.42 -1.95
CA SER A 43 -7.73 3.06 -2.86
C SER A 43 -8.02 1.56 -2.79
N TRP A 44 -7.00 0.73 -2.70
CA TRP A 44 -7.19 -0.70 -2.50
C TRP A 44 -7.91 -0.99 -1.17
N ALA A 45 -7.53 -0.29 -0.11
CA ALA A 45 -8.18 -0.46 1.21
C ALA A 45 -9.66 -0.05 1.16
N ASP A 46 -9.99 0.94 0.36
CA ASP A 46 -11.36 1.41 0.15
C ASP A 46 -12.11 0.56 -0.88
N GLU A 47 -11.47 -0.48 -1.42
CA GLU A 47 -12.06 -1.39 -2.40
C GLU A 47 -12.52 -0.70 -3.69
N ILE A 48 -11.80 0.34 -4.10
CA ILE A 48 -12.05 1.05 -5.34
C ILE A 48 -11.55 0.21 -6.51
N SER A 49 -12.34 0.15 -7.59
CA SER A 49 -11.99 -0.66 -8.75
C SER A 49 -10.74 -0.14 -9.45
N ALA A 50 -10.03 -1.04 -10.15
CA ALA A 50 -8.83 -0.68 -10.89
C ALA A 50 -9.10 0.42 -11.92
N GLU A 51 -10.24 0.35 -12.60
CA GLU A 51 -10.62 1.36 -13.60
C GLU A 51 -10.75 2.75 -12.98
N GLU A 52 -11.39 2.83 -11.83
CA GLU A 52 -11.54 4.10 -11.12
C GLU A 52 -10.22 4.64 -10.61
N ILE A 53 -9.35 3.76 -10.13
CA ILE A 53 -8.02 4.14 -9.66
C ILE A 53 -7.20 4.69 -10.84
N GLN A 54 -7.23 4.03 -11.97
CA GLN A 54 -6.53 4.49 -13.17
C GLN A 54 -6.97 5.89 -13.58
N LYS A 55 -8.26 6.15 -13.53
CA LYS A 55 -8.81 7.48 -13.84
C LYS A 55 -8.39 8.52 -12.81
N ALA A 56 -8.49 8.17 -11.53
CA ALA A 56 -8.16 9.10 -10.45
C ALA A 56 -6.69 9.49 -10.43
N LEU A 57 -5.79 8.55 -10.75
CA LEU A 57 -4.35 8.78 -10.76
C LEU A 57 -3.80 9.09 -12.15
N ASN A 58 -4.68 9.13 -13.15
CA ASN A 58 -4.32 9.40 -14.54
C ASN A 58 -3.26 8.40 -15.05
N LEU A 59 -3.51 7.11 -14.81
CA LEU A 59 -2.62 6.02 -15.20
C LEU A 59 -3.27 5.17 -16.29
N ASP A 60 -2.48 4.71 -17.24
CA ASP A 60 -2.93 3.67 -18.15
C ASP A 60 -2.71 2.30 -17.51
N GLU A 61 -3.15 1.25 -18.19
CA GLU A 61 -3.06 -0.12 -17.66
C GLU A 61 -1.62 -0.53 -17.36
N GLU A 62 -0.70 -0.19 -18.23
CA GLU A 62 0.71 -0.52 -18.09
C GLU A 62 1.34 0.18 -16.88
N HIS A 63 1.10 1.48 -16.73
CA HIS A 63 1.61 2.24 -15.61
C HIS A 63 0.98 1.83 -14.29
N TYR A 64 -0.30 1.51 -14.32
CA TYR A 64 -1.00 0.99 -13.14
C TYR A 64 -0.36 -0.32 -12.68
N GLY A 65 -0.11 -1.26 -13.60
CA GLY A 65 0.54 -2.52 -13.29
C GLY A 65 1.94 -2.33 -12.71
N GLY A 66 2.72 -1.42 -13.30
CA GLY A 66 4.06 -1.11 -12.82
C GLY A 66 4.06 -0.50 -11.42
N LEU A 67 3.15 0.44 -11.18
CA LEU A 67 3.01 1.07 -9.88
C LEU A 67 2.57 0.06 -8.81
N SER A 68 1.63 -0.80 -9.16
CA SER A 68 1.16 -1.86 -8.27
C SER A 68 2.29 -2.81 -7.88
N THR A 69 3.09 -3.23 -8.85
CA THR A 69 4.22 -4.12 -8.62
C THR A 69 5.25 -3.46 -7.70
N LYS A 70 5.56 -2.19 -7.94
CA LYS A 70 6.50 -1.45 -7.10
C LYS A 70 5.99 -1.33 -5.67
N LEU A 71 4.71 -1.02 -5.51
CA LEU A 71 4.11 -0.89 -4.19
C LEU A 71 4.20 -2.20 -3.41
N ILE A 72 3.82 -3.30 -4.03
CA ILE A 72 3.89 -4.62 -3.39
C ILE A 72 5.33 -4.98 -3.01
N LYS A 73 6.28 -4.74 -3.90
CA LYS A 73 7.69 -4.98 -3.61
C LYS A 73 8.18 -4.17 -2.42
N LYS A 74 7.80 -2.89 -2.35
CA LYS A 74 8.17 -2.03 -1.23
C LYS A 74 7.58 -2.53 0.08
N LEU A 75 6.31 -2.94 0.07
CA LEU A 75 5.65 -3.46 1.26
C LEU A 75 6.34 -4.73 1.77
N ASN A 76 6.98 -5.49 0.90
CA ASN A 76 7.69 -6.72 1.26
C ASN A 76 9.18 -6.51 1.57
N GLN A 77 9.70 -5.29 1.43
CA GLN A 77 11.08 -5.00 1.80
C GLN A 77 11.25 -5.05 3.31
N GLU A 78 12.34 -5.67 3.74
CA GLU A 78 12.61 -5.88 5.16
C GLU A 78 12.58 -4.58 5.97
N LYS A 79 13.25 -3.55 5.49
CA LYS A 79 13.29 -2.25 6.17
C LYS A 79 11.91 -1.62 6.32
N ILE A 80 11.09 -1.72 5.29
CA ILE A 80 9.74 -1.15 5.32
C ILE A 80 8.84 -1.97 6.23
N LYS A 81 8.94 -3.31 6.16
CA LYS A 81 8.18 -4.18 7.07
C LYS A 81 8.50 -3.90 8.53
N GLN A 82 9.78 -3.75 8.85
CA GLN A 82 10.21 -3.42 10.22
C GLN A 82 9.66 -2.06 10.65
N ALA A 83 9.63 -1.08 9.76
CA ALA A 83 9.08 0.23 10.08
C ALA A 83 7.57 0.20 10.28
N MET A 84 6.85 -0.70 9.61
CA MET A 84 5.39 -0.83 9.71
C MET A 84 4.95 -1.64 10.91
N CYS A 85 5.82 -2.47 11.48
CA CYS A 85 5.48 -3.36 12.60
C CYS A 85 5.87 -2.76 13.94
N LEU A 86 5.18 -3.22 14.96
CA LEU A 86 5.51 -2.86 16.34
C LEU A 86 6.86 -3.45 16.78
#